data_63f0ea772f73e26847bbc84e9810338e
#
_entry.id   63f0ea772f73e26847bbc84e9810338e
#
_cell.length_a   1.000
_cell.length_b   1.000
_cell.length_c   1.000
_cell.angle_alpha   90.00
_cell.angle_beta   90.00
_cell.angle_gamma   90.00
#
_symmetry.space_group_name_H-M   'P 1'
#
loop_
_entity.id
_entity.type
_entity.pdbx_description
1 polymer ?
#
loop_
_entity_poly.entity_id
_entity_poly.type
_entity_poly.pdbx_seq_one_letter_code
_entity_poly.pdbx_strand_id
1 'polypeptide(L)'
;MVDYIDTNREEFGVEPICDVLQVAPSTYYAAKARPLSARAVRDAVMVPILLALWKANYSVYGAHKLWKAARRTGHDLGRDQVARLMRQAQIRGIKRGRRVITTRRDDQADRSPDLVKRNFTASAPNQLWVTDLTYVPTWSGVAYVCFIVDAFSRMIVGWRVATTMRTEMVLDALEMARWSRGTVLEGLTCHSDAGSQFTSIRYGERLADIGAVPSIGSIGDSYDCDDALALLRPA
;
A
#
# COMPACT_ATOMS: atom_id res chain seq x y z
N MET A 1 -19.46 27.42 24.79
CA MET A 1 -20.16 28.33 25.74
C MET A 1 -19.62 28.16 27.15
N VAL A 2 -19.81 27.03 27.82
CA VAL A 2 -19.32 26.84 29.22
C VAL A 2 -17.82 27.11 29.32
N ASP A 3 -17.01 26.52 28.41
CA ASP A 3 -15.55 26.73 28.38
C ASP A 3 -15.13 28.19 28.17
N TYR A 4 -15.93 28.94 27.37
CA TYR A 4 -15.68 30.36 27.15
C TYR A 4 -15.94 31.17 28.44
N ILE A 5 -17.05 30.88 29.16
CA ILE A 5 -17.33 31.50 30.45
C ILE A 5 -16.25 31.14 31.46
N ASP A 6 -15.81 29.87 31.52
CA ASP A 6 -14.74 29.43 32.43
C ASP A 6 -13.42 30.17 32.20
N THR A 7 -13.07 30.44 30.93
CA THR A 7 -11.84 31.15 30.60
C THR A 7 -11.86 32.63 30.99
N ASN A 8 -13.01 33.27 30.88
CA ASN A 8 -13.13 34.73 31.04
C ASN A 8 -13.79 35.15 32.36
N ARG A 9 -14.29 34.23 33.19
CA ARG A 9 -15.05 34.54 34.41
C ARG A 9 -14.27 35.29 35.48
N GLU A 10 -12.95 35.13 35.51
CA GLU A 10 -12.09 35.80 36.50
C GLU A 10 -11.94 37.28 36.16
N GLU A 11 -12.02 37.66 34.90
CA GLU A 11 -11.86 39.04 34.41
C GLU A 11 -13.19 39.77 34.39
N PHE A 12 -14.25 39.14 33.89
CA PHE A 12 -15.55 39.82 33.61
C PHE A 12 -16.67 39.35 34.53
N GLY A 13 -16.55 38.28 35.27
CA GLY A 13 -17.62 37.67 36.05
C GLY A 13 -18.56 36.81 35.16
N VAL A 14 -19.31 35.89 35.82
CA VAL A 14 -20.21 34.96 35.10
C VAL A 14 -21.46 35.68 34.59
N GLU A 15 -22.08 36.55 35.41
CA GLU A 15 -23.33 37.21 35.09
C GLU A 15 -23.22 38.16 33.89
N PRO A 16 -22.21 39.08 33.83
CA PRO A 16 -22.03 39.95 32.67
C PRO A 16 -21.77 39.18 31.37
N ILE A 17 -20.99 38.12 31.44
CA ILE A 17 -20.72 37.26 30.26
C ILE A 17 -22.01 36.59 29.79
N CYS A 18 -22.84 36.11 30.73
CA CYS A 18 -24.10 35.46 30.42
C CYS A 18 -25.10 36.46 29.81
N ASP A 19 -25.15 37.70 30.27
CA ASP A 19 -25.99 38.75 29.72
C ASP A 19 -25.62 39.08 28.26
N VAL A 20 -24.33 39.20 27.97
CA VAL A 20 -23.84 39.42 26.60
C VAL A 20 -24.16 38.23 25.68
N LEU A 21 -24.04 37.02 26.20
CA LEU A 21 -24.34 35.79 25.46
C LEU A 21 -25.83 35.46 25.39
N GLN A 22 -26.69 36.26 26.06
CA GLN A 22 -28.13 36.04 26.18
C GLN A 22 -28.48 34.66 26.75
N VAL A 23 -27.76 34.19 27.76
CA VAL A 23 -27.93 32.89 28.41
C VAL A 23 -28.15 33.11 29.91
N ALA A 24 -29.14 32.45 30.47
CA ALA A 24 -29.36 32.55 31.93
C ALA A 24 -28.17 32.00 32.71
N PRO A 25 -27.62 32.71 33.73
CA PRO A 25 -26.52 32.23 34.59
C PRO A 25 -26.80 30.86 35.22
N SER A 26 -28.07 30.56 35.52
CA SER A 26 -28.49 29.25 36.02
C SER A 26 -28.13 28.09 35.05
N THR A 27 -28.16 28.33 33.74
CA THR A 27 -27.79 27.34 32.72
C THR A 27 -26.31 26.98 32.84
N TYR A 28 -25.46 27.96 33.07
CA TYR A 28 -24.01 27.74 33.31
C TYR A 28 -23.78 26.91 34.58
N TYR A 29 -24.36 27.34 35.72
CA TYR A 29 -24.19 26.62 36.99
C TYR A 29 -24.78 25.22 36.95
N ALA A 30 -25.93 25.01 36.30
CA ALA A 30 -26.49 23.69 36.10
C ALA A 30 -25.62 22.79 35.23
N ALA A 31 -24.97 23.34 34.20
CA ALA A 31 -24.03 22.60 33.39
C ALA A 31 -22.77 22.18 34.17
N LYS A 32 -22.27 23.03 35.07
CA LYS A 32 -21.12 22.75 35.95
C LYS A 32 -21.45 21.72 37.02
N ALA A 33 -22.64 21.79 37.59
CA ALA A 33 -23.10 20.86 38.65
C ALA A 33 -23.51 19.48 38.08
N ARG A 34 -23.74 19.37 36.76
CA ARG A 34 -24.23 18.13 36.15
C ARG A 34 -23.14 17.07 36.18
N PRO A 35 -23.40 15.88 36.74
CA PRO A 35 -22.45 14.77 36.67
C PRO A 35 -22.20 14.36 35.21
N LEU A 36 -21.00 13.82 34.97
CA LEU A 36 -20.67 13.27 33.65
C LEU A 36 -21.69 12.22 33.23
N SER A 37 -22.13 12.26 31.98
CA SER A 37 -23.01 11.25 31.46
C SER A 37 -22.36 9.86 31.48
N ALA A 38 -23.12 8.79 31.60
CA ALA A 38 -22.63 7.42 31.55
C ALA A 38 -21.75 7.14 30.28
N ARG A 39 -22.10 7.84 29.18
CA ARG A 39 -21.31 7.80 27.94
C ARG A 39 -19.94 8.46 28.13
N ALA A 40 -19.89 9.64 28.75
CA ALA A 40 -18.64 10.36 28.97
C ALA A 40 -17.71 9.60 29.91
N VAL A 41 -18.25 8.98 30.97
CA VAL A 41 -17.49 8.13 31.89
C VAL A 41 -16.89 6.94 31.15
N ARG A 42 -17.68 6.23 30.34
CA ARG A 42 -17.20 5.10 29.54
C ARG A 42 -16.15 5.54 28.50
N ASP A 43 -16.36 6.68 27.84
CA ASP A 43 -15.41 7.22 26.87
C ASP A 43 -14.07 7.57 27.51
N ALA A 44 -14.07 8.16 28.71
CA ALA A 44 -12.88 8.47 29.47
C ALA A 44 -12.03 7.22 29.79
N VAL A 45 -12.68 6.08 30.03
CA VAL A 45 -11.99 4.80 30.24
C VAL A 45 -11.46 4.23 28.92
N MET A 46 -12.25 4.34 27.84
CA MET A 46 -11.93 3.67 26.58
C MET A 46 -10.86 4.40 25.73
N VAL A 47 -10.77 5.73 25.84
CA VAL A 47 -9.78 6.52 25.09
C VAL A 47 -8.35 6.10 25.37
N PRO A 48 -7.89 5.99 26.64
CA PRO A 48 -6.54 5.52 26.96
C PRO A 48 -6.23 4.11 26.41
N ILE A 49 -7.21 3.22 26.49
CA ILE A 49 -7.08 1.84 25.98
C ILE A 49 -6.88 1.84 24.47
N LEU A 50 -7.72 2.57 23.71
CA LEU A 50 -7.58 2.69 22.28
C LEU A 50 -6.27 3.36 21.88
N LEU A 51 -5.80 4.35 22.64
CA LEU A 51 -4.53 5.00 22.40
C LEU A 51 -3.35 4.04 22.60
N ALA A 52 -3.37 3.22 23.65
CA ALA A 52 -2.37 2.19 23.89
C ALA A 52 -2.35 1.14 22.77
N LEU A 53 -3.53 0.64 22.36
CA LEU A 53 -3.65 -0.29 21.24
C LEU A 53 -3.18 0.30 19.91
N TRP A 54 -3.44 1.58 19.66
CA TRP A 54 -2.98 2.27 18.46
C TRP A 54 -1.46 2.41 18.45
N LYS A 55 -0.85 2.80 19.57
CA LYS A 55 0.62 2.86 19.72
C LYS A 55 1.28 1.48 19.55
N ALA A 56 0.72 0.44 20.17
CA ALA A 56 1.20 -0.92 20.04
C ALA A 56 1.18 -1.46 18.60
N ASN A 57 0.35 -0.86 17.73
CA ASN A 57 0.27 -1.18 16.32
C ASN A 57 0.93 -0.07 15.46
N TYR A 58 2.09 0.42 15.87
CA TYR A 58 2.94 1.37 15.14
C TYR A 58 2.22 2.68 14.76
N SER A 59 1.15 3.03 15.46
CA SER A 59 0.37 4.25 15.19
C SER A 59 -0.22 4.33 13.77
N VAL A 60 -0.39 3.19 13.07
CA VAL A 60 -0.86 3.15 11.68
C VAL A 60 -2.33 2.73 11.52
N TYR A 61 -2.94 2.15 12.57
CA TYR A 61 -4.30 1.62 12.47
C TYR A 61 -5.35 2.71 12.32
N GLY A 62 -6.19 2.58 11.29
CA GLY A 62 -7.44 3.33 11.17
C GLY A 62 -8.57 2.67 11.97
N ALA A 63 -9.73 3.32 12.01
CA ALA A 63 -10.89 2.92 12.84
C ALA A 63 -11.28 1.44 12.69
N HIS A 64 -11.28 0.90 11.47
CA HIS A 64 -11.64 -0.50 11.24
C HIS A 64 -10.64 -1.50 11.83
N LYS A 65 -9.33 -1.25 11.64
CA LYS A 65 -8.29 -2.14 12.19
C LYS A 65 -8.20 -2.01 13.71
N LEU A 66 -8.33 -0.79 14.25
CA LEU A 66 -8.31 -0.54 15.68
C LEU A 66 -9.54 -1.14 16.38
N TRP A 67 -10.72 -1.06 15.76
CA TRP A 67 -11.92 -1.74 16.23
C TRP A 67 -11.71 -3.26 16.33
N LYS A 68 -11.16 -3.89 15.27
CA LYS A 68 -10.84 -5.33 15.32
C LYS A 68 -9.82 -5.67 16.41
N ALA A 69 -8.81 -4.83 16.62
CA ALA A 69 -7.82 -5.00 17.68
C ALA A 69 -8.48 -4.91 19.08
N ALA A 70 -9.32 -3.91 19.32
CA ALA A 70 -10.05 -3.75 20.56
C ALA A 70 -10.94 -4.97 20.88
N ARG A 71 -11.66 -5.50 19.89
CA ARG A 71 -12.47 -6.72 20.06
C ARG A 71 -11.63 -7.95 20.42
N ARG A 72 -10.45 -8.11 19.82
CA ARG A 72 -9.54 -9.22 20.16
C ARG A 72 -9.01 -9.15 21.59
N THR A 73 -8.92 -7.94 22.15
CA THR A 73 -8.52 -7.73 23.55
C THR A 73 -9.71 -7.68 24.51
N GLY A 74 -10.90 -8.11 24.07
CA GLY A 74 -12.09 -8.28 24.91
C GLY A 74 -12.92 -7.01 25.11
N HIS A 75 -12.65 -5.92 24.36
CA HIS A 75 -13.45 -4.70 24.48
C HIS A 75 -14.59 -4.72 23.45
N ASP A 76 -15.81 -4.79 23.93
CA ASP A 76 -17.01 -4.75 23.08
C ASP A 76 -17.37 -3.31 22.70
N LEU A 77 -16.83 -2.88 21.57
CA LEU A 77 -17.04 -1.57 20.97
C LEU A 77 -17.56 -1.71 19.55
N GLY A 78 -18.43 -0.80 19.15
CA GLY A 78 -18.83 -0.64 17.75
C GLY A 78 -17.76 0.10 16.94
N ARG A 79 -17.67 -0.21 15.65
CA ARG A 79 -16.71 0.44 14.72
C ARG A 79 -16.85 1.98 14.72
N ASP A 80 -18.08 2.49 14.70
CA ASP A 80 -18.34 3.91 14.62
C ASP A 80 -18.07 4.61 15.97
N GLN A 81 -18.22 3.88 17.07
CA GLN A 81 -17.80 4.35 18.39
C GLN A 81 -16.26 4.50 18.43
N VAL A 82 -15.50 3.52 17.95
CA VAL A 82 -14.05 3.61 17.86
C VAL A 82 -13.64 4.79 16.96
N ALA A 83 -14.30 4.99 15.80
CA ALA A 83 -14.02 6.13 14.93
C ALA A 83 -14.27 7.48 15.62
N ARG A 84 -15.30 7.58 16.45
CA ARG A 84 -15.59 8.79 17.23
C ARG A 84 -14.53 9.01 18.32
N LEU A 85 -14.17 7.98 19.07
CA LEU A 85 -13.16 8.04 20.12
C LEU A 85 -11.76 8.38 19.55
N MET A 86 -11.42 7.87 18.37
CA MET A 86 -10.20 8.26 17.66
C MET A 86 -10.17 9.75 17.34
N ARG A 87 -11.28 10.31 16.87
CA ARG A 87 -11.38 11.76 16.62
C ARG A 87 -11.24 12.57 17.92
N GLN A 88 -11.86 12.12 18.99
CA GLN A 88 -11.72 12.75 20.32
C GLN A 88 -10.29 12.70 20.84
N ALA A 89 -9.57 11.58 20.62
CA ALA A 89 -8.17 11.40 20.97
C ALA A 89 -7.19 12.04 19.96
N GLN A 90 -7.68 12.67 18.90
CA GLN A 90 -6.89 13.26 17.82
C GLN A 90 -5.93 12.28 17.14
N ILE A 91 -6.24 10.97 17.14
CA ILE A 91 -5.48 9.94 16.45
C ILE A 91 -6.14 9.53 15.14
N ARG A 92 -5.33 9.18 14.16
CA ARG A 92 -5.79 8.77 12.83
C ARG A 92 -4.94 7.63 12.28
N GLY A 93 -5.54 6.81 11.42
CA GLY A 93 -4.78 5.82 10.66
C GLY A 93 -3.99 6.45 9.52
N ILE A 94 -2.91 5.79 9.14
CA ILE A 94 -2.14 6.19 7.97
C ILE A 94 -2.91 5.74 6.71
N LYS A 95 -3.17 6.70 5.82
CA LYS A 95 -3.63 6.38 4.46
C LYS A 95 -2.40 6.07 3.60
N ARG A 96 -2.45 4.98 2.83
CA ARG A 96 -1.45 4.80 1.77
C ARG A 96 -1.44 6.06 0.91
N GLY A 97 -0.26 6.58 0.63
CA GLY A 97 -0.07 7.69 -0.28
C GLY A 97 -0.71 7.41 -1.64
N ARG A 98 -0.91 8.45 -2.43
CA ARG A 98 -1.40 8.31 -3.81
C ARG A 98 -0.43 7.37 -4.55
N ARG A 99 -0.95 6.35 -5.23
CA ARG A 99 -0.13 5.46 -6.06
C ARG A 99 0.60 6.35 -7.08
N VAL A 100 1.92 6.33 -7.04
CA VAL A 100 2.73 7.03 -8.04
C VAL A 100 2.55 6.26 -9.34
N ILE A 101 1.99 6.92 -10.35
CA ILE A 101 1.92 6.36 -11.71
C ILE A 101 3.30 6.62 -12.32
N THR A 102 4.11 5.59 -12.41
CA THR A 102 5.49 5.66 -12.90
C THR A 102 5.58 5.46 -14.40
N THR A 103 4.51 5.00 -15.06
CA THR A 103 4.49 4.64 -16.48
C THR A 103 3.33 5.34 -17.18
N ARG A 104 3.60 6.02 -18.29
CA ARG A 104 2.57 6.45 -19.25
C ARG A 104 2.40 5.34 -20.27
N ARG A 105 1.16 4.90 -20.43
CA ARG A 105 0.76 3.89 -21.38
C ARG A 105 0.82 4.46 -22.79
N ASP A 106 1.38 3.70 -23.74
CA ASP A 106 1.22 3.91 -25.17
C ASP A 106 0.11 2.96 -25.68
N ASP A 107 -1.03 3.52 -26.05
CA ASP A 107 -2.19 2.76 -26.49
C ASP A 107 -2.09 2.34 -27.97
N GLN A 108 -1.10 2.87 -28.71
CA GLN A 108 -0.92 2.61 -30.16
C GLN A 108 0.19 1.57 -30.45
N ALA A 109 0.99 1.19 -29.43
CA ALA A 109 2.03 0.20 -29.66
C ALA A 109 1.44 -1.20 -29.85
N ASP A 110 1.83 -1.88 -30.92
CA ASP A 110 1.56 -3.31 -31.13
C ASP A 110 2.18 -4.12 -29.98
N ARG A 111 1.39 -4.98 -29.38
CA ARG A 111 1.80 -5.77 -28.22
C ARG A 111 1.80 -7.24 -28.55
N SER A 112 2.79 -7.94 -28.01
CA SER A 112 2.79 -9.40 -28.05
C SER A 112 1.56 -9.96 -27.31
N PRO A 113 0.95 -11.02 -27.81
CA PRO A 113 -0.22 -11.63 -27.17
C PRO A 113 0.13 -12.24 -25.81
N ASP A 114 -0.85 -12.35 -24.93
CA ASP A 114 -0.73 -13.12 -23.69
C ASP A 114 -0.74 -14.63 -24.01
N LEU A 115 0.44 -15.25 -23.97
CA LEU A 115 0.61 -16.68 -24.19
C LEU A 115 0.42 -17.50 -22.91
N VAL A 116 0.54 -16.87 -21.73
CA VAL A 116 0.52 -17.54 -20.44
C VAL A 116 -0.90 -17.72 -19.92
N LYS A 117 -1.79 -16.75 -20.17
CA LYS A 117 -3.21 -16.81 -19.77
C LYS A 117 -3.39 -17.22 -18.30
N ARG A 118 -2.60 -16.64 -17.41
CA ARG A 118 -2.55 -16.93 -15.97
C ARG A 118 -2.08 -18.34 -15.57
N ASN A 119 -1.56 -19.11 -16.51
CA ASN A 119 -0.96 -20.41 -16.21
C ASN A 119 0.56 -20.27 -16.06
N PHE A 120 1.04 -19.93 -14.89
CA PHE A 120 2.45 -19.75 -14.57
C PHE A 120 3.15 -21.07 -14.23
N THR A 121 2.80 -22.16 -14.89
CA THR A 121 3.42 -23.47 -14.70
C THR A 121 4.28 -23.83 -15.90
N ALA A 122 5.41 -24.48 -15.63
CA ALA A 122 6.30 -25.02 -16.64
C ALA A 122 6.68 -26.46 -16.26
N SER A 123 6.89 -27.33 -17.23
CA SER A 123 7.26 -28.74 -17.03
C SER A 123 8.77 -28.97 -16.96
N ALA A 124 9.57 -27.99 -17.41
CA ALA A 124 11.01 -28.02 -17.40
C ALA A 124 11.60 -26.61 -17.23
N PRO A 125 12.89 -26.48 -16.84
CA PRO A 125 13.58 -25.19 -16.78
C PRO A 125 13.61 -24.51 -18.16
N ASN A 126 13.63 -23.17 -18.15
CA ASN A 126 13.77 -22.33 -19.35
C ASN A 126 12.62 -22.48 -20.37
N GLN A 127 11.43 -22.89 -19.95
CA GLN A 127 10.22 -22.86 -20.78
C GLN A 127 9.42 -21.57 -20.58
N LEU A 128 9.37 -21.08 -19.34
CA LEU A 128 8.67 -19.86 -19.00
C LEU A 128 9.51 -19.05 -17.99
N TRP A 129 9.87 -17.84 -18.39
CA TRP A 129 10.41 -16.83 -17.51
C TRP A 129 9.38 -15.74 -17.26
N VAL A 130 9.26 -15.34 -16.00
CA VAL A 130 8.39 -14.23 -15.60
C VAL A 130 9.26 -13.08 -15.16
N THR A 131 9.05 -11.93 -15.76
CA THR A 131 9.84 -10.71 -15.51
C THR A 131 8.95 -9.65 -14.90
N ASP A 132 9.43 -9.03 -13.82
CA ASP A 132 8.72 -7.94 -13.15
C ASP A 132 9.66 -6.81 -12.77
N LEU A 133 9.09 -5.61 -12.65
CA LEU A 133 9.75 -4.39 -12.22
C LEU A 133 9.10 -3.90 -10.94
N THR A 134 9.87 -3.87 -9.86
CA THR A 134 9.44 -3.30 -8.59
C THR A 134 10.30 -2.10 -8.20
N TYR A 135 9.80 -1.30 -7.27
CA TYR A 135 10.56 -0.18 -6.73
C TYR A 135 10.67 -0.30 -5.21
N VAL A 136 11.84 0.02 -4.72
CA VAL A 136 12.18 -0.04 -3.30
C VAL A 136 12.55 1.36 -2.82
N PRO A 137 11.83 1.92 -1.84
CA PRO A 137 12.23 3.17 -1.20
C PRO A 137 13.54 2.97 -0.45
N THR A 138 14.51 3.85 -0.68
CA THR A 138 15.79 3.87 0.01
C THR A 138 16.04 5.22 0.68
N TRP A 139 17.05 5.32 1.51
CA TRP A 139 17.43 6.58 2.15
C TRP A 139 17.84 7.67 1.15
N SER A 140 18.36 7.28 -0.02
CA SER A 140 18.80 8.19 -1.08
C SER A 140 17.77 8.40 -2.20
N GLY A 141 16.54 7.88 -2.04
CA GLY A 141 15.48 7.98 -3.05
C GLY A 141 14.86 6.63 -3.37
N VAL A 142 14.48 6.41 -4.63
CA VAL A 142 13.86 5.17 -5.10
C VAL A 142 14.86 4.37 -5.91
N ALA A 143 15.04 3.10 -5.56
CA ALA A 143 15.71 2.11 -6.38
C ALA A 143 14.68 1.27 -7.14
N TYR A 144 14.94 1.03 -8.41
CA TYR A 144 14.17 0.13 -9.27
C TYR A 144 14.87 -1.22 -9.33
N VAL A 145 14.10 -2.28 -9.22
CA VAL A 145 14.62 -3.66 -9.29
C VAL A 145 13.86 -4.39 -10.39
N CYS A 146 14.59 -4.85 -11.39
CA CYS A 146 14.11 -5.81 -12.38
C CYS A 146 14.59 -7.20 -11.95
N PHE A 147 13.71 -8.19 -11.99
CA PHE A 147 14.08 -9.56 -11.76
C PHE A 147 13.37 -10.49 -12.73
N ILE A 148 14.02 -11.60 -13.08
CA ILE A 148 13.53 -12.62 -13.98
C ILE A 148 13.53 -13.93 -13.21
N VAL A 149 12.36 -14.55 -13.12
CA VAL A 149 12.12 -15.81 -12.40
C VAL A 149 11.84 -16.92 -13.40
N ASP A 150 12.52 -18.02 -13.31
CA ASP A 150 12.17 -19.25 -14.03
C ASP A 150 11.00 -19.94 -13.31
N ALA A 151 9.86 -20.07 -14.00
CA ALA A 151 8.62 -20.57 -13.41
C ALA A 151 8.71 -22.02 -12.93
N PHE A 152 9.56 -22.84 -13.54
CA PHE A 152 9.78 -24.24 -13.10
C PHE A 152 10.61 -24.33 -11.84
N SER A 153 11.80 -23.75 -11.84
CA SER A 153 12.73 -23.84 -10.71
C SER A 153 12.46 -22.83 -9.60
N ARG A 154 11.62 -21.81 -9.87
CA ARG A 154 11.37 -20.66 -9.00
C ARG A 154 12.63 -19.87 -8.63
N MET A 155 13.68 -20.05 -9.38
CA MET A 155 14.94 -19.32 -9.18
C MET A 155 14.91 -17.98 -9.90
N ILE A 156 15.47 -16.96 -9.27
CA ILE A 156 15.79 -15.71 -9.94
C ILE A 156 17.01 -15.99 -10.82
N VAL A 157 16.81 -15.98 -12.14
CA VAL A 157 17.86 -16.30 -13.13
C VAL A 157 18.60 -15.05 -13.60
N GLY A 158 17.98 -13.88 -13.49
CA GLY A 158 18.61 -12.59 -13.77
C GLY A 158 17.97 -11.48 -12.95
N TRP A 159 18.76 -10.47 -12.61
CA TRP A 159 18.26 -9.30 -11.90
C TRP A 159 19.14 -8.08 -12.13
N ARG A 160 18.56 -6.89 -11.97
CA ARG A 160 19.28 -5.62 -12.02
C ARG A 160 18.64 -4.61 -11.07
N VAL A 161 19.47 -3.82 -10.39
CA VAL A 161 19.05 -2.66 -9.60
C VAL A 161 19.58 -1.40 -10.25
N ALA A 162 18.74 -0.37 -10.37
CA ALA A 162 19.13 0.92 -10.92
C ALA A 162 18.36 2.07 -10.24
N THR A 163 18.87 3.28 -10.37
CA THR A 163 18.20 4.51 -9.89
C THR A 163 17.19 5.06 -10.90
N THR A 164 17.19 4.52 -12.13
CA THR A 164 16.28 4.94 -13.21
C THR A 164 15.66 3.71 -13.87
N MET A 165 14.39 3.81 -14.23
CA MET A 165 13.62 2.74 -14.86
C MET A 165 13.71 2.86 -16.40
N ARG A 166 14.87 2.53 -16.96
CA ARG A 166 15.11 2.54 -18.40
C ARG A 166 15.13 1.11 -18.96
N THR A 167 14.97 0.98 -20.29
CA THR A 167 15.00 -0.31 -20.99
C THR A 167 16.33 -1.04 -20.78
N GLU A 168 17.46 -0.30 -20.69
CA GLU A 168 18.79 -0.87 -20.44
C GLU A 168 18.81 -1.75 -19.17
N MET A 169 18.09 -1.35 -18.13
CA MET A 169 18.01 -2.11 -16.88
C MET A 169 17.39 -3.50 -17.09
N VAL A 170 16.36 -3.57 -17.93
CA VAL A 170 15.68 -4.84 -18.25
C VAL A 170 16.57 -5.70 -19.15
N LEU A 171 17.28 -5.09 -20.11
CA LEU A 171 18.24 -5.77 -20.96
C LEU A 171 19.41 -6.35 -20.15
N ASP A 172 19.94 -5.61 -19.18
CA ASP A 172 21.00 -6.11 -18.29
C ASP A 172 20.54 -7.33 -17.49
N ALA A 173 19.30 -7.31 -16.96
CA ALA A 173 18.73 -8.46 -16.25
C ALA A 173 18.54 -9.67 -17.19
N LEU A 174 18.11 -9.45 -18.43
CA LEU A 174 17.95 -10.48 -19.45
C LEU A 174 19.30 -11.08 -19.84
N GLU A 175 20.35 -10.25 -20.02
CA GLU A 175 21.70 -10.74 -20.29
C GLU A 175 22.24 -11.61 -19.16
N MET A 176 22.05 -11.18 -17.91
CA MET A 176 22.43 -11.98 -16.75
C MET A 176 21.71 -13.34 -16.76
N ALA A 177 20.40 -13.37 -17.03
CA ALA A 177 19.63 -14.60 -17.12
C ALA A 177 20.14 -15.53 -18.23
N ARG A 178 20.42 -14.95 -19.40
CA ARG A 178 20.99 -15.67 -20.54
C ARG A 178 22.35 -16.32 -20.18
N TRP A 179 23.26 -15.56 -19.58
CA TRP A 179 24.56 -16.07 -19.18
C TRP A 179 24.48 -17.19 -18.14
N SER A 180 23.50 -17.11 -17.23
CA SER A 180 23.30 -18.11 -16.18
C SER A 180 22.66 -19.41 -16.68
N ARG A 181 21.91 -19.37 -17.80
CA ARG A 181 21.06 -20.49 -18.27
C ARG A 181 21.42 -21.03 -19.66
N GLY A 182 22.22 -20.32 -20.43
CA GLY A 182 22.61 -20.66 -21.78
C GLY A 182 22.45 -19.51 -22.74
N THR A 183 23.22 -19.53 -23.83
CA THR A 183 23.27 -18.40 -24.78
C THR A 183 22.12 -18.37 -25.76
N VAL A 184 21.49 -19.52 -26.04
CA VAL A 184 20.32 -19.68 -26.90
C VAL A 184 19.28 -20.46 -26.12
N LEU A 185 18.07 -19.93 -26.09
CA LEU A 185 16.96 -20.43 -25.26
C LEU A 185 15.72 -20.62 -26.13
N GLU A 186 15.87 -21.49 -27.13
CA GLU A 186 14.79 -21.79 -28.10
C GLU A 186 13.53 -22.29 -27.37
N GLY A 187 12.39 -21.71 -27.74
CA GLY A 187 11.09 -22.07 -27.17
C GLY A 187 10.80 -21.47 -25.80
N LEU A 188 11.72 -20.65 -25.25
CA LEU A 188 11.45 -19.90 -24.03
C LEU A 188 10.35 -18.86 -24.24
N THR A 189 9.37 -18.82 -23.37
CA THR A 189 8.39 -17.73 -23.29
C THR A 189 8.83 -16.76 -22.19
N CYS A 190 9.03 -15.48 -22.54
CA CYS A 190 9.31 -14.41 -21.58
C CYS A 190 8.03 -13.61 -21.32
N HIS A 191 7.43 -13.80 -20.17
CA HIS A 191 6.20 -13.12 -19.77
C HIS A 191 6.51 -11.90 -18.88
N SER A 192 5.85 -10.78 -19.19
CA SER A 192 5.99 -9.54 -18.43
C SER A 192 4.66 -8.77 -18.40
N ASP A 193 4.58 -7.74 -17.56
CA ASP A 193 3.51 -6.77 -17.61
C ASP A 193 3.59 -5.88 -18.88
N ALA A 194 2.57 -5.07 -19.10
CA ALA A 194 2.51 -4.15 -20.24
C ALA A 194 3.32 -2.86 -20.02
N GLY A 195 4.42 -2.92 -19.27
CA GLY A 195 5.31 -1.79 -19.04
C GLY A 195 6.04 -1.34 -20.31
N SER A 196 6.31 -0.03 -20.43
CA SER A 196 6.98 0.55 -21.60
C SER A 196 8.38 -0.02 -21.88
N GLN A 197 9.03 -0.58 -20.86
CA GLN A 197 10.34 -1.21 -20.98
C GLN A 197 10.25 -2.52 -21.73
N PHE A 198 9.21 -3.32 -21.47
CA PHE A 198 8.96 -4.63 -22.05
C PHE A 198 8.31 -4.57 -23.44
N THR A 199 7.66 -3.45 -23.76
CA THR A 199 7.11 -3.19 -25.09
C THR A 199 8.08 -2.47 -26.02
N SER A 200 9.31 -2.21 -25.58
CA SER A 200 10.32 -1.55 -26.40
C SER A 200 10.84 -2.45 -27.49
N ILE A 201 11.08 -1.87 -28.69
CA ILE A 201 11.65 -2.58 -29.84
C ILE A 201 12.95 -3.31 -29.45
N ARG A 202 13.86 -2.64 -28.73
CA ARG A 202 15.15 -3.21 -28.29
C ARG A 202 14.98 -4.47 -27.41
N TYR A 203 13.96 -4.51 -26.56
CA TYR A 203 13.68 -5.70 -25.74
C TYR A 203 13.15 -6.84 -26.59
N GLY A 204 12.21 -6.54 -27.53
CA GLY A 204 11.70 -7.53 -28.47
C GLY A 204 12.79 -8.11 -29.38
N GLU A 205 13.65 -7.27 -29.98
CA GLU A 205 14.79 -7.69 -30.78
C GLU A 205 15.74 -8.60 -29.97
N ARG A 206 16.00 -8.22 -28.71
CA ARG A 206 16.90 -9.01 -27.87
C ARG A 206 16.31 -10.37 -27.48
N LEU A 207 14.99 -10.47 -27.27
CA LEU A 207 14.33 -11.76 -27.07
C LEU A 207 14.43 -12.64 -28.34
N ALA A 208 14.21 -12.06 -29.49
CA ALA A 208 14.37 -12.79 -30.77
C ALA A 208 15.80 -13.33 -30.96
N ASP A 209 16.82 -12.54 -30.66
CA ASP A 209 18.24 -12.96 -30.74
C ASP A 209 18.56 -14.18 -29.88
N ILE A 210 17.89 -14.36 -28.76
CA ILE A 210 18.10 -15.51 -27.86
C ILE A 210 17.12 -16.67 -28.11
N GLY A 211 16.26 -16.54 -29.11
CA GLY A 211 15.26 -17.56 -29.47
C GLY A 211 14.03 -17.56 -28.55
N ALA A 212 13.80 -16.51 -27.78
CA ALA A 212 12.68 -16.39 -26.85
C ALA A 212 11.50 -15.64 -27.46
N VAL A 213 10.29 -16.01 -27.03
CA VAL A 213 9.02 -15.40 -27.49
C VAL A 213 8.50 -14.47 -26.39
N PRO A 214 8.21 -13.19 -26.70
CA PRO A 214 7.60 -12.29 -25.75
C PRO A 214 6.12 -12.63 -25.51
N SER A 215 5.68 -12.51 -24.25
CA SER A 215 4.31 -12.62 -23.83
C SER A 215 3.99 -11.47 -22.89
N ILE A 216 2.89 -10.76 -23.11
CA ILE A 216 2.52 -9.59 -22.30
C ILE A 216 1.14 -9.84 -21.69
N GLY A 217 1.07 -9.66 -20.37
CA GLY A 217 -0.16 -9.85 -19.60
C GLY A 217 -1.30 -8.92 -20.01
N SER A 218 -2.52 -9.32 -19.72
CA SER A 218 -3.73 -8.58 -20.07
C SER A 218 -3.83 -7.27 -19.27
N ILE A 219 -4.42 -6.26 -19.90
CA ILE A 219 -4.45 -4.90 -19.34
C ILE A 219 -5.52 -4.79 -18.24
N GLY A 220 -5.12 -4.24 -17.10
CA GLY A 220 -6.02 -3.91 -16.00
C GLY A 220 -6.15 -4.99 -14.92
N ASP A 221 -5.45 -6.09 -15.05
CA ASP A 221 -5.40 -7.12 -14.02
C ASP A 221 -4.22 -6.84 -13.07
N SER A 222 -4.53 -6.43 -11.84
CA SER A 222 -3.53 -6.24 -10.79
C SER A 222 -2.95 -7.56 -10.26
N TYR A 223 -3.41 -8.69 -10.81
CA TYR A 223 -2.96 -10.03 -10.43
C TYR A 223 -1.64 -10.42 -11.08
N ASP A 224 -1.30 -9.90 -12.26
CA ASP A 224 -0.08 -10.28 -12.97
C ASP A 224 1.21 -9.93 -12.20
N CYS A 225 1.22 -8.81 -11.44
CA CYS A 225 2.35 -8.44 -10.58
C CYS A 225 2.38 -9.22 -9.25
N ASP A 226 1.21 -9.56 -8.70
CA ASP A 226 1.13 -10.35 -7.46
C ASP A 226 1.53 -11.81 -7.71
N ASP A 227 1.32 -12.34 -8.91
CA ASP A 227 1.63 -13.71 -9.29
C ASP A 227 3.14 -13.92 -9.52
N ALA A 228 3.87 -12.94 -10.07
CA ALA A 228 5.33 -13.00 -10.16
C ALA A 228 5.99 -13.06 -8.77
N LEU A 229 5.47 -12.29 -7.81
CA LEU A 229 5.90 -12.34 -6.41
C LEU A 229 5.40 -13.60 -5.68
N ALA A 230 4.27 -14.17 -6.10
CA ALA A 230 3.75 -15.41 -5.55
C ALA A 230 4.64 -16.61 -5.90
N LEU A 231 5.31 -16.61 -7.07
CA LEU A 231 6.28 -17.64 -7.45
C LEU A 231 7.50 -17.69 -6.52
N LEU A 232 7.81 -16.60 -5.81
CA LEU A 232 8.91 -16.51 -4.86
C LEU A 232 8.54 -16.95 -3.44
N ARG A 233 7.26 -17.27 -3.15
CA ARG A 233 6.85 -17.77 -1.83
C ARG A 233 7.27 -19.22 -1.67
N PRO A 234 7.88 -19.59 -0.54
CA PRO A 234 8.12 -20.99 -0.23
C PRO A 234 6.78 -21.74 -0.15
N ALA A 235 6.79 -22.99 -0.63
CA ALA A 235 5.66 -23.90 -0.59
C ALA A 235 5.32 -24.28 0.86
#